data_a3ed9865e651c178bc742b7d6bdefabe
#
_entry.id   a3ed9865e651c178bc742b7d6bdefabe
#
_cell.length_a   1.000
_cell.length_b   1.000
_cell.length_c   1.000
_cell.angle_alpha   90.00
_cell.angle_beta   90.00
_cell.angle_gamma   90.00
#
_symmetry.space_group_name_H-M   'P 1'
#
loop_
_entity.id
_entity.type
_entity.pdbx_description
1 polymer ?
#
loop_
_entity_poly.entity_id
_entity_poly.type
_entity_poly.pdbx_seq_one_letter_code
_entity_poly.pdbx_strand_id
1 'polypeptide(L)'
;EGITNKKVRQYLLEHPELVFDDPEIARAISSARSARQQQASALWRKSILAKNASLLDSSLTPVSGDAGSQVTIIEFYDYQCVPCKASYPELEQMRETEIDIRIIYAQLPVFGSYSILAARAAIGAHRQGLFQAYHNALMTADIRLDTDSIFAMAVDIGLDTEKLQADMRDPHVIDYLEQMQTLADELDVTGTPAFVVGDAILRGGIRVKELKVELDRQRTRSHSSRGV
;
A
#
# COMPACT_ATOMS: atom_id res chain seq x y z
N GLU A 1 -49.53 -8.10 2.04
CA GLU A 1 -49.46 -7.70 3.45
C GLU A 1 -48.04 -7.87 3.94
N GLY A 2 -47.34 -6.75 4.18
CA GLY A 2 -45.95 -6.77 4.55
C GLY A 2 -45.72 -7.36 5.94
N ILE A 3 -44.92 -8.39 6.03
CA ILE A 3 -44.43 -8.92 7.31
C ILE A 3 -43.62 -7.79 7.99
N THR A 4 -44.12 -7.33 9.13
CA THR A 4 -43.41 -6.27 9.86
C THR A 4 -42.12 -6.83 10.49
N ASN A 5 -41.02 -6.09 10.46
CA ASN A 5 -39.74 -6.46 11.09
C ASN A 5 -39.90 -6.95 12.54
N LYS A 6 -40.94 -6.48 13.25
CA LYS A 6 -41.28 -6.91 14.62
C LYS A 6 -41.72 -8.38 14.67
N LYS A 7 -42.58 -8.81 13.73
CA LYS A 7 -43.05 -10.21 13.66
C LYS A 7 -41.91 -11.17 13.28
N VAL A 8 -41.08 -10.77 12.30
CA VAL A 8 -39.88 -11.57 11.91
C VAL A 8 -38.94 -11.71 13.09
N ARG A 9 -38.62 -10.61 13.77
CA ARG A 9 -37.78 -10.64 14.96
C ARG A 9 -38.34 -11.56 16.06
N GLN A 10 -39.61 -11.44 16.35
CA GLN A 10 -40.27 -12.29 17.37
C GLN A 10 -40.18 -13.76 16.97
N TYR A 11 -40.52 -14.11 15.73
CA TYR A 11 -40.47 -15.49 15.23
C TYR A 11 -39.05 -16.08 15.32
N LEU A 12 -37.99 -15.31 14.95
CA LEU A 12 -36.61 -15.76 15.08
C LEU A 12 -36.16 -15.91 16.53
N LEU A 13 -36.71 -15.15 17.47
CA LEU A 13 -36.42 -15.30 18.89
C LEU A 13 -37.10 -16.55 19.51
N GLU A 14 -38.27 -16.92 18.97
CA GLU A 14 -39.00 -18.14 19.37
C GLU A 14 -38.43 -19.39 18.69
N HIS A 15 -37.74 -19.25 17.53
CA HIS A 15 -37.17 -20.32 16.72
C HIS A 15 -35.69 -20.05 16.38
N PRO A 16 -34.79 -19.96 17.39
CA PRO A 16 -33.40 -19.65 17.16
C PRO A 16 -32.66 -20.73 16.35
N GLU A 17 -33.15 -21.98 16.38
CA GLU A 17 -32.63 -23.10 15.59
C GLU A 17 -32.57 -22.81 14.10
N LEU A 18 -33.52 -22.04 13.55
CA LEU A 18 -33.57 -21.69 12.13
C LEU A 18 -32.34 -20.89 11.67
N VAL A 19 -31.70 -20.16 12.58
CA VAL A 19 -30.49 -19.38 12.27
C VAL A 19 -29.28 -20.28 12.11
N PHE A 20 -29.24 -21.43 12.78
CA PHE A 20 -28.09 -22.32 12.83
C PHE A 20 -28.29 -23.59 11.98
N ASP A 21 -29.49 -24.11 11.95
CA ASP A 21 -29.82 -25.42 11.34
C ASP A 21 -30.21 -25.28 9.86
N ASP A 22 -30.74 -24.10 9.45
CA ASP A 22 -31.02 -23.85 8.02
C ASP A 22 -29.78 -23.35 7.27
N PRO A 23 -29.22 -24.14 6.31
CA PRO A 23 -27.99 -23.78 5.62
C PRO A 23 -28.12 -22.52 4.75
N GLU A 24 -29.29 -22.15 4.30
CA GLU A 24 -29.53 -20.95 3.48
C GLU A 24 -29.51 -19.70 4.36
N ILE A 25 -30.22 -19.76 5.49
CA ILE A 25 -30.24 -18.67 6.48
C ILE A 25 -28.83 -18.46 7.06
N ALA A 26 -28.13 -19.52 7.45
CA ALA A 26 -26.78 -19.47 7.97
C ALA A 26 -25.81 -18.82 6.96
N ARG A 27 -25.87 -19.21 5.68
CA ARG A 27 -25.08 -18.60 4.60
C ARG A 27 -25.42 -17.13 4.38
N ALA A 28 -26.70 -16.78 4.36
CA ALA A 28 -27.14 -15.39 4.18
C ALA A 28 -26.66 -14.48 5.33
N ILE A 29 -26.74 -14.96 6.57
CA ILE A 29 -26.26 -14.23 7.75
C ILE A 29 -24.74 -14.08 7.71
N SER A 30 -24.01 -15.14 7.40
CA SER A 30 -22.55 -15.12 7.26
C SER A 30 -22.11 -14.12 6.20
N SER A 31 -22.75 -14.15 5.03
CA SER A 31 -22.49 -13.22 3.93
C SER A 31 -22.79 -11.77 4.32
N ALA A 32 -23.92 -11.50 4.98
CA ALA A 32 -24.29 -10.17 5.44
C ALA A 32 -23.33 -9.64 6.53
N ARG A 33 -22.87 -10.50 7.44
CA ARG A 33 -21.84 -10.13 8.44
C ARG A 33 -20.52 -9.80 7.78
N SER A 34 -20.05 -10.64 6.87
CA SER A 34 -18.82 -10.42 6.10
C SER A 34 -18.87 -9.10 5.32
N ALA A 35 -19.99 -8.82 4.62
CA ALA A 35 -20.18 -7.56 3.91
C ALA A 35 -20.12 -6.33 4.83
N ARG A 36 -20.78 -6.38 5.99
CA ARG A 36 -20.72 -5.30 6.99
C ARG A 36 -19.31 -5.09 7.54
N GLN A 37 -18.61 -6.18 7.84
CA GLN A 37 -17.23 -6.11 8.33
C GLN A 37 -16.30 -5.51 7.27
N GLN A 38 -16.43 -5.94 6.01
CA GLN A 38 -15.66 -5.38 4.90
C GLN A 38 -15.95 -3.88 4.73
N GLN A 39 -17.21 -3.47 4.80
CA GLN A 39 -17.58 -2.06 4.70
C GLN A 39 -17.01 -1.23 5.87
N ALA A 40 -17.11 -1.73 7.10
CA ALA A 40 -16.54 -1.05 8.27
C ALA A 40 -15.01 -0.91 8.15
N SER A 41 -14.33 -1.98 7.71
CA SER A 41 -12.88 -1.96 7.49
C SER A 41 -12.49 -1.00 6.37
N ALA A 42 -13.27 -0.91 5.30
CA ALA A 42 -13.04 0.03 4.21
C ALA A 42 -13.17 1.50 4.66
N LEU A 43 -14.21 1.82 5.43
CA LEU A 43 -14.41 3.16 5.99
C LEU A 43 -13.28 3.53 6.97
N TRP A 44 -12.87 2.59 7.80
CA TRP A 44 -11.76 2.78 8.73
C TRP A 44 -10.44 3.07 7.99
N ARG A 45 -10.08 2.25 6.98
CA ARG A 45 -8.88 2.51 6.16
C ARG A 45 -8.95 3.87 5.47
N LYS A 46 -10.09 4.23 4.91
CA LYS A 46 -10.29 5.55 4.30
C LYS A 46 -10.04 6.69 5.30
N SER A 47 -10.48 6.55 6.54
CA SER A 47 -10.25 7.56 7.58
C SER A 47 -8.77 7.67 7.96
N ILE A 48 -8.04 6.55 8.02
CA ILE A 48 -6.58 6.55 8.28
C ILE A 48 -5.84 7.23 7.14
N LEU A 49 -6.13 6.89 5.89
CA LEU A 49 -5.49 7.50 4.73
C LEU A 49 -5.77 9.01 4.67
N ALA A 50 -6.99 9.45 4.98
CA ALA A 50 -7.33 10.87 5.04
C ALA A 50 -6.59 11.60 6.18
N LYS A 51 -6.46 11.00 7.35
CA LYS A 51 -5.68 11.52 8.49
C LYS A 51 -4.20 11.70 8.11
N ASN A 52 -3.65 10.77 7.33
CA ASN A 52 -2.24 10.73 6.93
C ASN A 52 -1.97 11.31 5.52
N ALA A 53 -2.92 12.06 4.95
CA ALA A 53 -2.78 12.61 3.60
C ALA A 53 -1.53 13.51 3.47
N SER A 54 -1.22 14.33 4.47
CA SER A 54 -0.04 15.19 4.48
C SER A 54 1.28 14.41 4.46
N LEU A 55 1.32 13.22 5.07
CA LEU A 55 2.47 12.32 5.01
C LEU A 55 2.61 11.74 3.60
N LEU A 56 1.52 11.26 3.02
CA LEU A 56 1.49 10.66 1.69
C LEU A 56 1.76 11.66 0.55
N ASP A 57 1.48 12.93 0.77
CA ASP A 57 1.77 14.05 -0.15
C ASP A 57 3.00 14.87 0.27
N SER A 58 3.81 14.37 1.19
CA SER A 58 5.04 15.02 1.65
C SER A 58 6.07 15.09 0.52
N SER A 59 6.90 16.14 0.53
CA SER A 59 8.07 16.26 -0.35
C SER A 59 9.13 15.16 -0.13
N LEU A 60 9.00 14.36 0.92
CA LEU A 60 9.84 13.19 1.20
C LEU A 60 9.25 11.90 0.64
N THR A 61 7.99 11.93 0.20
CA THR A 61 7.31 10.73 -0.33
C THR A 61 7.54 10.60 -1.82
N PRO A 62 8.31 9.60 -2.28
CA PRO A 62 8.47 9.37 -3.70
C PRO A 62 7.15 8.93 -4.34
N VAL A 63 6.87 9.48 -5.50
CA VAL A 63 5.63 9.22 -6.25
C VAL A 63 5.96 9.05 -7.72
N SER A 64 5.26 8.15 -8.41
CA SER A 64 5.21 8.10 -9.87
C SER A 64 3.77 8.21 -10.36
N GLY A 65 3.61 8.70 -11.59
CA GLY A 65 2.28 8.98 -12.17
C GLY A 65 1.74 10.36 -11.80
N ASP A 66 0.60 10.71 -12.37
CA ASP A 66 -0.03 12.04 -12.23
C ASP A 66 -0.87 12.11 -10.94
N ALA A 67 -0.87 13.28 -10.29
CA ALA A 67 -1.74 13.55 -9.14
C ALA A 67 -3.24 13.47 -9.49
N GLY A 68 -3.60 13.68 -10.77
CA GLY A 68 -4.96 13.52 -11.30
C GLY A 68 -5.37 12.11 -11.65
N SER A 69 -4.49 11.12 -11.47
CA SER A 69 -4.77 9.72 -11.79
C SER A 69 -6.01 9.18 -11.07
N GLN A 70 -6.76 8.33 -11.77
CA GLN A 70 -8.03 7.79 -11.26
C GLN A 70 -7.83 6.85 -10.07
N VAL A 71 -6.70 6.15 -10.01
CA VAL A 71 -6.39 5.20 -8.94
C VAL A 71 -5.00 5.45 -8.37
N THR A 72 -4.95 5.52 -7.05
CA THR A 72 -3.68 5.57 -6.31
C THR A 72 -3.39 4.21 -5.69
N ILE A 73 -2.16 3.76 -5.87
CA ILE A 73 -1.57 2.60 -5.23
C ILE A 73 -0.58 3.10 -4.18
N ILE A 74 -0.67 2.62 -2.95
CA ILE A 74 0.38 2.83 -1.94
C ILE A 74 1.10 1.50 -1.80
N GLU A 75 2.37 1.45 -2.18
CA GLU A 75 3.22 0.28 -2.07
C GLU A 75 4.07 0.37 -0.80
N PHE A 76 3.80 -0.49 0.18
CA PHE A 76 4.69 -0.70 1.32
C PHE A 76 5.73 -1.76 0.98
N TYR A 77 7.00 -1.38 0.99
CA TYR A 77 8.09 -2.23 0.54
C TYR A 77 9.38 -2.03 1.34
N ASP A 78 10.31 -2.98 1.20
CA ASP A 78 11.65 -2.94 1.79
C ASP A 78 12.67 -3.44 0.76
N TYR A 79 13.80 -2.80 0.68
CA TYR A 79 14.87 -3.15 -0.26
C TYR A 79 15.60 -4.46 0.05
N GLN A 80 15.45 -5.02 1.26
CA GLN A 80 15.96 -6.34 1.66
C GLN A 80 14.89 -7.43 1.54
N CYS A 81 13.67 -7.07 1.22
CA CYS A 81 12.54 -7.98 1.11
C CYS A 81 12.63 -8.79 -0.19
N VAL A 82 12.89 -10.08 -0.09
CA VAL A 82 12.99 -10.99 -1.26
C VAL A 82 11.69 -11.01 -2.08
N PRO A 83 10.49 -11.14 -1.49
CA PRO A 83 9.25 -11.03 -2.25
C PRO A 83 9.04 -9.68 -2.93
N CYS A 84 9.51 -8.56 -2.34
CA CYS A 84 9.45 -7.24 -2.98
C CYS A 84 10.30 -7.21 -4.25
N LYS A 85 11.55 -7.64 -4.15
CA LYS A 85 12.45 -7.75 -5.29
C LYS A 85 11.91 -8.67 -6.39
N ALA A 86 11.30 -9.80 -6.01
CA ALA A 86 10.72 -10.75 -6.96
C ALA A 86 9.52 -10.19 -7.73
N SER A 87 8.70 -9.34 -7.10
CA SER A 87 7.53 -8.71 -7.75
C SER A 87 7.88 -7.42 -8.51
N TYR A 88 9.04 -6.83 -8.24
CA TYR A 88 9.44 -5.53 -8.80
C TYR A 88 9.41 -5.46 -10.34
N PRO A 89 9.95 -6.42 -11.11
CA PRO A 89 9.93 -6.34 -12.58
C PRO A 89 8.52 -6.25 -13.16
N GLU A 90 7.57 -6.99 -12.59
CA GLU A 90 6.17 -6.96 -13.03
C GLU A 90 5.47 -5.64 -12.64
N LEU A 91 5.81 -5.09 -11.46
CA LEU A 91 5.29 -3.79 -11.01
C LEU A 91 5.83 -2.65 -11.88
N GLU A 92 7.10 -2.69 -12.23
CA GLU A 92 7.71 -1.70 -13.10
C GLU A 92 7.09 -1.75 -14.51
N GLN A 93 6.89 -2.93 -15.08
CA GLN A 93 6.18 -3.10 -16.33
C GLN A 93 4.75 -2.53 -16.25
N MET A 94 4.06 -2.75 -15.13
CA MET A 94 2.72 -2.20 -14.94
C MET A 94 2.77 -0.66 -14.87
N ARG A 95 3.72 -0.09 -14.14
CA ARG A 95 3.92 1.36 -14.04
C ARG A 95 4.14 2.00 -15.42
N GLU A 96 4.86 1.33 -16.31
CA GLU A 96 5.15 1.82 -17.67
C GLU A 96 3.96 1.67 -18.63
N THR A 97 3.11 0.67 -18.43
CA THR A 97 2.04 0.32 -19.38
C THR A 97 0.65 0.83 -18.95
N GLU A 98 0.42 1.00 -17.65
CA GLU A 98 -0.87 1.47 -17.14
C GLU A 98 -0.87 3.00 -17.06
N ILE A 99 -1.77 3.60 -17.80
CA ILE A 99 -2.10 5.03 -17.69
C ILE A 99 -3.13 5.22 -16.58
N ASP A 100 -3.20 6.41 -16.01
CA ASP A 100 -4.13 6.78 -14.93
C ASP A 100 -3.91 6.07 -13.59
N ILE A 101 -2.67 5.64 -13.30
CA ILE A 101 -2.28 5.19 -11.97
C ILE A 101 -1.25 6.15 -11.35
N ARG A 102 -1.39 6.38 -10.06
CA ARG A 102 -0.40 7.03 -9.22
C ARG A 102 0.15 6.01 -8.23
N ILE A 103 1.47 5.86 -8.15
CA ILE A 103 2.12 4.98 -7.17
C ILE A 103 2.81 5.83 -6.13
N ILE A 104 2.47 5.63 -4.87
CA ILE A 104 3.15 6.21 -3.70
C ILE A 104 4.07 5.13 -3.14
N TYR A 105 5.36 5.42 -3.08
CA TYR A 105 6.38 4.50 -2.60
C TYR A 105 6.56 4.66 -1.09
N ALA A 106 5.81 3.89 -0.31
CA ALA A 106 5.81 3.89 1.14
C ALA A 106 6.90 2.93 1.68
N GLN A 107 8.06 3.49 2.01
CA GLN A 107 9.18 2.70 2.51
C GLN A 107 8.90 2.17 3.90
N LEU A 108 9.02 0.85 4.08
CA LEU A 108 8.80 0.15 5.34
C LEU A 108 10.00 -0.75 5.67
N PRO A 109 11.11 -0.17 6.21
CA PRO A 109 12.36 -0.88 6.44
C PRO A 109 12.29 -1.77 7.68
N VAL A 110 11.84 -3.02 7.51
CA VAL A 110 11.57 -3.98 8.60
C VAL A 110 12.64 -5.06 8.77
N PHE A 111 13.60 -5.19 7.83
CA PHE A 111 14.64 -6.22 7.86
C PHE A 111 15.99 -5.70 8.41
N GLY A 112 15.95 -4.72 9.33
CA GLY A 112 17.12 -4.28 10.10
C GLY A 112 17.90 -3.11 9.47
N SER A 113 19.14 -2.94 9.92
CA SER A 113 19.96 -1.73 9.63
C SER A 113 20.19 -1.47 8.15
N TYR A 114 20.37 -2.51 7.34
CA TYR A 114 20.57 -2.35 5.90
C TYR A 114 19.31 -1.87 5.18
N SER A 115 18.14 -2.30 5.64
CA SER A 115 16.85 -1.79 5.14
C SER A 115 16.69 -0.31 5.45
N ILE A 116 16.99 0.09 6.69
CA ILE A 116 16.94 1.49 7.12
C ILE A 116 17.95 2.34 6.31
N LEU A 117 19.16 1.82 6.10
CA LEU A 117 20.19 2.50 5.32
C LEU A 117 19.73 2.74 3.87
N ALA A 118 19.22 1.70 3.22
CA ALA A 118 18.72 1.78 1.84
C ALA A 118 17.49 2.71 1.73
N ALA A 119 16.58 2.67 2.69
CA ALA A 119 15.42 3.55 2.73
C ALA A 119 15.81 5.02 2.83
N ARG A 120 16.73 5.37 3.75
CA ARG A 120 17.24 6.73 3.89
C ARG A 120 17.95 7.22 2.62
N ALA A 121 18.78 6.36 2.01
CA ALA A 121 19.45 6.68 0.77
C ALA A 121 18.47 6.92 -0.39
N ALA A 122 17.41 6.13 -0.49
CA ALA A 122 16.40 6.32 -1.52
C ALA A 122 15.60 7.62 -1.35
N ILE A 123 15.36 8.07 -0.12
CA ILE A 123 14.77 9.41 0.14
C ILE A 123 15.76 10.51 -0.25
N GLY A 124 17.04 10.35 0.05
CA GLY A 124 18.10 11.28 -0.40
C GLY A 124 18.17 11.35 -1.94
N ALA A 125 18.05 10.22 -2.63
CA ALA A 125 17.97 10.20 -4.10
C ALA A 125 16.68 10.88 -4.62
N HIS A 126 15.56 10.75 -3.89
CA HIS A 126 14.32 11.46 -4.22
C HIS A 126 14.49 12.97 -4.13
N ARG A 127 15.13 13.48 -3.10
CA ARG A 127 15.46 14.92 -2.95
C ARG A 127 16.34 15.46 -4.07
N GLN A 128 17.10 14.59 -4.72
CA GLN A 128 17.95 14.93 -5.87
C GLN A 128 17.26 14.68 -7.23
N GLY A 129 16.00 14.25 -7.24
CA GLY A 129 15.24 13.97 -8.47
C GLY A 129 15.64 12.68 -9.20
N LEU A 130 16.40 11.80 -8.55
CA LEU A 130 16.95 10.55 -9.13
C LEU A 130 16.36 9.30 -8.46
N PHE A 131 15.20 9.44 -7.81
CA PHE A 131 14.56 8.33 -7.08
C PHE A 131 14.37 7.08 -7.94
N GLN A 132 13.75 7.21 -9.13
CA GLN A 132 13.38 6.04 -9.92
C GLN A 132 14.60 5.23 -10.37
N ALA A 133 15.66 5.90 -10.79
CA ALA A 133 16.92 5.24 -11.18
C ALA A 133 17.55 4.51 -9.98
N TYR A 134 17.58 5.19 -8.83
CA TYR A 134 18.19 4.63 -7.62
C TYR A 134 17.34 3.52 -7.02
N HIS A 135 16.00 3.66 -7.01
CA HIS A 135 15.05 2.64 -6.61
C HIS A 135 15.22 1.36 -7.44
N ASN A 136 15.33 1.52 -8.78
CA ASN A 136 15.59 0.39 -9.68
C ASN A 136 16.91 -0.33 -9.33
N ALA A 137 17.99 0.42 -9.12
CA ALA A 137 19.27 -0.17 -8.74
C ALA A 137 19.19 -0.95 -7.42
N LEU A 138 18.54 -0.39 -6.38
CA LEU A 138 18.39 -1.04 -5.09
C LEU A 138 17.48 -2.29 -5.17
N MET A 139 16.37 -2.25 -5.94
CA MET A 139 15.43 -3.37 -6.08
C MET A 139 16.00 -4.52 -6.90
N THR A 140 16.84 -4.23 -7.89
CA THR A 140 17.46 -5.24 -8.76
C THR A 140 18.81 -5.75 -8.23
N ALA A 141 19.39 -5.12 -7.22
CA ALA A 141 20.67 -5.53 -6.65
C ALA A 141 20.59 -6.93 -6.03
N ASP A 142 21.46 -7.83 -6.48
CA ASP A 142 21.66 -9.16 -5.89
C ASP A 142 22.90 -9.18 -4.97
N ILE A 143 23.06 -8.12 -4.19
CA ILE A 143 24.14 -7.93 -3.24
C ILE A 143 23.60 -7.37 -1.91
N ARG A 144 24.43 -7.43 -0.87
CA ARG A 144 24.11 -6.78 0.39
C ARG A 144 24.11 -5.26 0.21
N LEU A 145 23.07 -4.59 0.66
CA LEU A 145 22.92 -3.14 0.63
C LEU A 145 23.59 -2.49 1.86
N ASP A 146 24.91 -2.69 1.99
CA ASP A 146 25.72 -2.00 2.98
C ASP A 146 26.11 -0.59 2.52
N THR A 147 26.88 0.14 3.33
CA THR A 147 27.25 1.52 3.03
C THR A 147 28.02 1.63 1.72
N ASP A 148 28.97 0.73 1.47
CA ASP A 148 29.83 0.80 0.31
C ASP A 148 29.03 0.57 -0.98
N SER A 149 28.17 -0.45 -1.01
CA SER A 149 27.33 -0.76 -2.16
C SER A 149 26.29 0.34 -2.46
N ILE A 150 25.70 0.94 -1.42
CA ILE A 150 24.74 2.05 -1.55
C ILE A 150 25.42 3.28 -2.16
N PHE A 151 26.62 3.65 -1.69
CA PHE A 151 27.33 4.79 -2.26
C PHE A 151 27.92 4.50 -3.64
N ALA A 152 28.37 3.27 -3.93
CA ALA A 152 28.79 2.89 -5.27
C ALA A 152 27.66 3.06 -6.28
N MET A 153 26.46 2.53 -5.98
CA MET A 153 25.28 2.73 -6.84
C MET A 153 24.89 4.22 -6.98
N ALA A 154 25.07 5.01 -5.93
CA ALA A 154 24.79 6.44 -5.98
C ALA A 154 25.72 7.17 -6.96
N VAL A 155 27.01 6.82 -6.95
CA VAL A 155 28.00 7.36 -7.91
C VAL A 155 27.64 6.96 -9.33
N ASP A 156 27.33 5.69 -9.56
CA ASP A 156 27.00 5.17 -10.91
C ASP A 156 25.78 5.86 -11.53
N ILE A 157 24.83 6.32 -10.69
CA ILE A 157 23.62 7.01 -11.12
C ILE A 157 23.83 8.53 -11.23
N GLY A 158 24.93 9.04 -10.70
CA GLY A 158 25.25 10.47 -10.73
C GLY A 158 24.65 11.28 -9.57
N LEU A 159 24.34 10.63 -8.44
CA LEU A 159 23.96 11.32 -7.21
C LEU A 159 25.14 12.08 -6.61
N ASP A 160 24.87 13.25 -6.06
CA ASP A 160 25.79 13.94 -5.18
C ASP A 160 25.89 13.18 -3.84
N THR A 161 27.01 12.52 -3.63
CA THR A 161 27.20 11.64 -2.47
C THR A 161 27.33 12.39 -1.15
N GLU A 162 27.81 13.64 -1.16
CA GLU A 162 27.87 14.48 0.04
C GLU A 162 26.46 14.88 0.49
N LYS A 163 25.61 15.30 -0.46
CA LYS A 163 24.19 15.57 -0.18
C LYS A 163 23.46 14.31 0.25
N LEU A 164 23.70 13.18 -0.43
CA LEU A 164 23.11 11.90 -0.06
C LEU A 164 23.44 11.54 1.40
N GLN A 165 24.71 11.66 1.79
CA GLN A 165 25.16 11.40 3.15
C GLN A 165 24.50 12.34 4.18
N ALA A 166 24.34 13.62 3.84
CA ALA A 166 23.67 14.61 4.68
C ALA A 166 22.18 14.26 4.84
N ASP A 167 21.49 13.98 3.73
CA ASP A 167 20.08 13.60 3.72
C ASP A 167 19.81 12.32 4.52
N MET A 168 20.66 11.31 4.41
CA MET A 168 20.54 10.06 5.17
C MET A 168 20.61 10.26 6.71
N ARG A 169 21.18 11.37 7.16
CA ARG A 169 21.32 11.73 8.59
C ARG A 169 20.29 12.79 9.03
N ASP A 170 19.53 13.34 8.08
CA ASP A 170 18.55 14.39 8.38
C ASP A 170 17.46 13.83 9.33
N PRO A 171 17.24 14.47 10.49
CA PRO A 171 16.16 14.07 11.41
C PRO A 171 14.79 13.99 10.73
N HIS A 172 14.48 14.87 9.78
CA HIS A 172 13.20 14.83 9.07
C HIS A 172 13.03 13.56 8.21
N VAL A 173 14.12 13.01 7.67
CA VAL A 173 14.08 11.72 6.96
C VAL A 173 13.86 10.56 7.93
N ILE A 174 14.44 10.65 9.12
CA ILE A 174 14.25 9.65 10.17
C ILE A 174 12.80 9.67 10.66
N ASP A 175 12.30 10.84 11.05
CA ASP A 175 10.92 11.03 11.50
C ASP A 175 9.90 10.60 10.43
N TYR A 176 10.17 10.89 9.16
CA TYR A 176 9.32 10.45 8.05
C TYR A 176 9.20 8.93 7.98
N LEU A 177 10.29 8.19 8.10
CA LEU A 177 10.27 6.72 8.11
C LEU A 177 9.50 6.16 9.31
N GLU A 178 9.63 6.78 10.48
CA GLU A 178 8.87 6.42 11.69
C GLU A 178 7.36 6.69 11.51
N GLN A 179 7.00 7.80 10.88
CA GLN A 179 5.61 8.11 10.55
C GLN A 179 5.06 7.10 9.51
N MET A 180 5.86 6.69 8.53
CA MET A 180 5.46 5.69 7.55
C MET A 180 5.26 4.31 8.19
N GLN A 181 6.11 3.94 9.16
CA GLN A 181 5.91 2.75 9.98
C GLN A 181 4.59 2.84 10.77
N THR A 182 4.32 3.98 11.41
CA THR A 182 3.06 4.22 12.14
C THR A 182 1.85 4.08 11.24
N LEU A 183 1.91 4.62 10.02
CA LEU A 183 0.84 4.47 9.02
C LEU A 183 0.62 3.00 8.64
N ALA A 184 1.71 2.24 8.45
CA ALA A 184 1.63 0.81 8.16
C ALA A 184 0.92 0.05 9.31
N ASP A 185 1.28 0.34 10.55
CA ASP A 185 0.67 -0.25 11.75
C ASP A 185 -0.81 0.12 11.86
N GLU A 186 -1.17 1.39 11.66
CA GLU A 186 -2.56 1.87 11.62
C GLU A 186 -3.39 1.18 10.53
N LEU A 187 -2.80 0.78 9.41
CA LEU A 187 -3.44 0.05 8.32
C LEU A 187 -3.42 -1.47 8.49
N ASP A 188 -2.87 -1.98 9.59
CA ASP A 188 -2.65 -3.41 9.83
C ASP A 188 -1.77 -4.04 8.71
N VAL A 189 -0.78 -3.29 8.21
CA VAL A 189 0.25 -3.77 7.29
C VAL A 189 1.39 -4.36 8.10
N THR A 190 1.41 -5.69 8.23
CA THR A 190 2.33 -6.43 9.11
C THR A 190 3.60 -6.90 8.40
N GLY A 191 3.80 -6.55 7.13
CA GLY A 191 4.98 -6.94 6.36
C GLY A 191 4.94 -6.45 4.91
N THR A 192 6.02 -6.72 4.20
CA THR A 192 6.24 -6.29 2.82
C THR A 192 6.35 -7.45 1.84
N PRO A 193 5.98 -7.29 0.57
CA PRO A 193 5.26 -6.14 0.04
C PRO A 193 3.80 -6.13 0.47
N ALA A 194 3.21 -4.93 0.58
CA ALA A 194 1.76 -4.76 0.70
C ALA A 194 1.32 -3.58 -0.16
N PHE A 195 0.14 -3.68 -0.74
CA PHE A 195 -0.40 -2.66 -1.63
C PHE A 195 -1.76 -2.22 -1.13
N VAL A 196 -1.93 -0.92 -0.94
CA VAL A 196 -3.23 -0.31 -0.64
C VAL A 196 -3.77 0.31 -1.92
N VAL A 197 -4.94 -0.17 -2.35
CA VAL A 197 -5.63 0.32 -3.56
C VAL A 197 -7.06 0.64 -3.18
N GLY A 198 -7.37 1.92 -3.07
CA GLY A 198 -8.67 2.36 -2.56
C GLY A 198 -8.96 1.83 -1.16
N ASP A 199 -9.93 0.93 -1.05
CA ASP A 199 -10.33 0.31 0.22
C ASP A 199 -9.75 -1.11 0.43
N ALA A 200 -8.98 -1.61 -0.52
CA ALA A 200 -8.36 -2.93 -0.46
C ALA A 200 -6.91 -2.87 0.03
N ILE A 201 -6.48 -3.90 0.77
CA ILE A 201 -5.08 -4.16 1.08
C ILE A 201 -4.73 -5.55 0.55
N LEU A 202 -3.78 -5.59 -0.37
CA LEU A 202 -3.22 -6.81 -0.92
C LEU A 202 -1.88 -7.06 -0.23
N ARG A 203 -1.68 -8.25 0.35
CA ARG A 203 -0.50 -8.60 1.16
C ARG A 203 0.33 -9.68 0.52
N GLY A 204 1.66 -9.59 0.70
CA GLY A 204 2.62 -10.55 0.20
C GLY A 204 3.03 -10.31 -1.25
N GLY A 205 3.85 -11.21 -1.79
CA GLY A 205 4.27 -11.17 -3.20
C GLY A 205 3.09 -11.46 -4.11
N ILE A 206 2.31 -10.42 -4.40
CA ILE A 206 1.17 -10.51 -5.31
C ILE A 206 1.66 -10.60 -6.74
N ARG A 207 0.95 -11.42 -7.50
CA ARG A 207 1.07 -11.35 -8.96
C ARG A 207 0.42 -10.05 -9.41
N VAL A 208 1.06 -9.31 -10.30
CA VAL A 208 0.51 -8.08 -10.90
C VAL A 208 -0.92 -8.27 -11.42
N LYS A 209 -1.28 -9.49 -11.81
CA LYS A 209 -2.65 -9.84 -12.20
C LYS A 209 -3.69 -9.56 -11.10
N GLU A 210 -3.37 -9.82 -9.84
CA GLU A 210 -4.29 -9.55 -8.71
C GLU A 210 -4.42 -8.06 -8.46
N LEU A 211 -3.32 -7.32 -8.60
CA LEU A 211 -3.30 -5.87 -8.51
C LEU A 211 -4.13 -5.24 -9.65
N LYS A 212 -4.00 -5.73 -10.89
CA LYS A 212 -4.82 -5.27 -12.03
C LYS A 212 -6.32 -5.48 -11.80
N VAL A 213 -6.73 -6.61 -11.26
CA VAL A 213 -8.14 -6.86 -10.92
C VAL A 213 -8.66 -5.81 -9.92
N GLU A 214 -7.87 -5.45 -8.91
CA GLU A 214 -8.31 -4.43 -7.95
C GLU A 214 -8.30 -3.02 -8.55
N LEU A 215 -7.34 -2.69 -9.42
CA LEU A 215 -7.34 -1.43 -10.18
C LEU A 215 -8.62 -1.26 -11.00
N ASP A 216 -9.01 -2.28 -11.76
CA ASP A 216 -10.22 -2.26 -12.59
C ASP A 216 -11.48 -2.10 -11.75
N ARG A 217 -11.51 -2.74 -10.58
CA ARG A 217 -12.59 -2.59 -9.61
C ARG A 217 -12.70 -1.15 -9.08
N GLN A 218 -11.58 -0.50 -8.77
CA GLN A 218 -11.56 0.88 -8.29
C GLN A 218 -11.95 1.86 -9.42
N ARG A 219 -11.50 1.64 -10.65
CA ARG A 219 -11.91 2.43 -11.83
C ARG A 219 -13.42 2.39 -12.03
N THR A 220 -14.03 1.20 -11.97
CA THR A 220 -15.48 1.01 -12.12
C THR A 220 -16.26 1.76 -11.04
N ARG A 221 -15.81 1.72 -9.79
CA ARG A 221 -16.44 2.44 -8.67
C ARG A 221 -16.36 3.96 -8.81
N SER A 222 -15.22 4.47 -9.28
CA SER A 222 -15.01 5.91 -9.50
C SER A 222 -15.93 6.46 -10.58
N HIS A 223 -16.22 5.69 -11.63
CA HIS A 223 -17.18 6.07 -12.66
C HIS A 223 -18.63 6.10 -12.14
N SER A 224 -19.00 5.13 -11.31
CA SER A 224 -20.36 5.05 -10.75
C SER A 224 -20.66 6.19 -9.76
N SER A 225 -19.65 6.74 -9.09
CA SER A 225 -19.80 7.85 -8.14
C SER A 225 -19.83 9.24 -8.77
N ARG A 226 -19.42 9.39 -10.03
CA ARG A 226 -19.44 10.66 -10.79
C ARG A 226 -20.69 10.84 -11.66
N GLY A 227 -21.53 9.82 -11.76
CA GLY A 227 -22.72 9.78 -12.59
C GLY A 227 -24.07 10.01 -11.85
N VAL A 228 -24.04 10.55 -10.62
CA VAL A 228 -25.26 10.88 -9.85
C VAL A 228 -25.26 12.37 -9.54
#